data_cbb44a79da5c3f2e7e364cb276c9d00a
#
_entry.id   cbb44a79da5c3f2e7e364cb276c9d00a
#
_cell.length_a   1.000
_cell.length_b   1.000
_cell.length_c   1.000
_cell.angle_alpha   90.00
_cell.angle_beta   90.00
_cell.angle_gamma   90.00
#
_symmetry.space_group_name_H-M   'P 1'
#
loop_
_entity.id
_entity.type
_entity.pdbx_description
1 polymer ?
#
loop_
_entity_poly.entity_id
_entity_poly.type
_entity_poly.pdbx_seq_one_letter_code
_entity_poly.pdbx_strand_id
1 'polypeptide(L)'
;IQEGRWRERIERGVLALLTYVEEETDGFIILAHGQLPGQGRTYSTILNRVTAEVSHLLAEAFKHRGLDEAMAGLYGQALVGTVSNSALWWLDERVPDKHTVAAHISNLCWNGLRGMEAQPRIYAGEAEKEA
;
A
#
# COMPACT_ATOMS: atom_id res chain seq x y z
N ILE A 1 -16.90 -14.83 -2.42
CA ILE A 1 -15.95 -15.62 -1.64
C ILE A 1 -14.51 -15.14 -1.92
N GLN A 2 -14.15 -14.98 -3.18
CA GLN A 2 -12.82 -14.50 -3.55
C GLN A 2 -12.59 -13.06 -3.12
N GLU A 3 -13.59 -12.20 -3.22
CA GLU A 3 -13.50 -10.81 -2.79
C GLU A 3 -13.23 -10.70 -1.28
N GLY A 4 -13.93 -11.50 -0.48
CA GLY A 4 -13.71 -11.52 0.97
C GLY A 4 -12.30 -11.95 1.33
N ARG A 5 -11.76 -12.93 0.61
CA ARG A 5 -10.39 -13.41 0.83
C ARG A 5 -9.35 -12.34 0.49
N TRP A 6 -9.53 -11.60 -0.60
CA TRP A 6 -8.62 -10.52 -0.99
C TRP A 6 -8.65 -9.36 0.01
N ARG A 7 -9.86 -9.00 0.44
CA ARG A 7 -10.02 -7.97 1.46
C ARG A 7 -9.31 -8.37 2.75
N GLU A 8 -9.48 -9.60 3.17
CA GLU A 8 -8.82 -10.13 4.37
C GLU A 8 -7.30 -10.10 4.25
N ARG A 9 -6.76 -10.41 3.08
CA ARG A 9 -5.32 -10.33 2.83
C ARG A 9 -4.80 -8.90 2.98
N ILE A 10 -5.55 -7.94 2.47
CA ILE A 10 -5.20 -6.53 2.60
C ILE A 10 -5.18 -6.15 4.08
N GLU A 11 -6.22 -6.50 4.81
CA GLU A 11 -6.32 -6.21 6.24
C GLU A 11 -5.17 -6.80 7.04
N ARG A 12 -4.84 -8.05 6.77
CA ARG A 12 -3.71 -8.73 7.43
C ARG A 12 -2.38 -8.09 7.09
N GLY A 13 -2.20 -7.72 5.83
CA GLY A 13 -0.97 -7.05 5.39
C GLY A 13 -0.80 -5.69 6.05
N VAL A 14 -1.87 -4.91 6.12
CA VAL A 14 -1.84 -3.59 6.77
C VAL A 14 -1.53 -3.74 8.25
N LEU A 15 -2.22 -4.65 8.95
CA LEU A 15 -1.96 -4.91 10.36
C LEU A 15 -0.52 -5.38 10.60
N ALA A 16 -0.02 -6.26 9.75
CA ALA A 16 1.35 -6.77 9.88
C ALA A 16 2.37 -5.64 9.75
N LEU A 17 2.17 -4.74 8.79
CA LEU A 17 3.08 -3.61 8.60
C LEU A 17 2.99 -2.63 9.76
N LEU A 18 1.80 -2.31 10.26
CA LEU A 18 1.64 -1.44 11.42
C LEU A 18 2.26 -2.05 12.68
N THR A 19 2.09 -3.34 12.87
CA THR A 19 2.70 -4.05 13.99
C THR A 19 4.23 -4.02 13.90
N TYR A 20 4.76 -4.25 12.70
CA TYR A 20 6.20 -4.17 12.46
C TYR A 20 6.74 -2.77 12.79
N VAL A 21 6.06 -1.75 12.30
CA VAL A 21 6.43 -0.36 12.56
C VAL A 21 6.40 -0.04 14.05
N GLU A 22 5.41 -0.57 14.76
CA GLU A 22 5.27 -0.38 16.21
C GLU A 22 6.42 -1.04 16.98
N GLU A 23 6.79 -2.26 16.59
CA GLU A 23 7.84 -3.03 17.26
C GLU A 23 9.24 -2.55 16.89
N GLU A 24 9.44 -2.11 15.65
CA GLU A 24 10.73 -1.67 15.13
C GLU A 24 10.72 -0.18 14.79
N THR A 25 10.16 0.62 15.69
CA THR A 25 9.95 2.05 15.47
C THR A 25 11.21 2.80 15.04
N ASP A 26 12.31 2.62 15.75
CA ASP A 26 13.55 3.35 15.46
C ASP A 26 14.10 3.00 14.09
N GLY A 27 14.13 1.71 13.77
CA GLY A 27 14.56 1.26 12.46
C GLY A 27 13.70 1.77 11.34
N PHE A 28 12.40 1.80 11.55
CA PHE A 28 11.46 2.29 10.54
C PHE A 28 11.62 3.79 10.29
N ILE A 29 11.81 4.57 11.35
CA ILE A 29 12.04 6.02 11.22
C ILE A 29 13.34 6.29 10.45
N ILE A 30 14.40 5.55 10.77
CA ILE A 30 15.68 5.66 10.07
C ILE A 30 15.51 5.35 8.59
N LEU A 31 14.81 4.29 8.28
CA LEU A 31 14.50 3.90 6.91
C LEU A 31 13.79 5.01 6.15
N ALA A 32 12.74 5.53 6.75
CA ALA A 32 11.90 6.54 6.11
C ALA A 32 12.66 7.82 5.78
N HIS A 33 13.64 8.16 6.61
CA HIS A 33 14.46 9.35 6.40
C HIS A 33 15.78 9.07 5.67
N GLY A 34 16.11 7.80 5.42
CA GLY A 34 17.27 7.41 4.62
C GLY A 34 18.61 7.88 5.16
N GLN A 35 18.75 7.99 6.48
CA GLN A 35 19.88 8.72 7.07
C GLN A 35 21.10 7.86 7.47
N LEU A 36 20.99 6.55 7.52
CA LEU A 36 22.12 5.72 7.95
C LEU A 36 22.53 4.71 6.88
N PRO A 37 23.77 4.85 6.32
CA PRO A 37 24.33 3.86 5.41
C PRO A 37 24.44 2.50 6.11
N GLY A 38 23.97 1.45 5.50
CA GLY A 38 24.01 0.10 6.05
C GLY A 38 22.69 -0.34 6.64
N GLN A 39 22.14 0.41 7.59
CA GLN A 39 20.81 0.09 8.14
C GLN A 39 19.70 0.41 7.14
N GLY A 40 19.85 1.50 6.41
CA GLY A 40 18.93 1.87 5.36
C GLY A 40 18.81 0.82 4.26
N ARG A 41 19.91 0.11 3.94
CA ARG A 41 19.91 -0.97 2.97
C ARG A 41 19.03 -2.14 3.39
N THR A 42 19.14 -2.55 4.66
CA THR A 42 18.36 -3.67 5.19
C THR A 42 16.87 -3.37 5.10
N TYR A 43 16.48 -2.18 5.52
CA TYR A 43 15.08 -1.76 5.46
C TYR A 43 14.58 -1.60 4.04
N SER A 44 15.37 -0.98 3.17
CA SER A 44 15.03 -0.88 1.75
C SER A 44 14.82 -2.26 1.15
N THR A 45 15.67 -3.23 1.53
CA THR A 45 15.54 -4.61 1.05
C THR A 45 14.23 -5.23 1.53
N ILE A 46 13.87 -5.03 2.81
CA ILE A 46 12.63 -5.55 3.37
C ILE A 46 11.43 -4.93 2.67
N LEU A 47 11.41 -3.60 2.53
CA LEU A 47 10.31 -2.92 1.84
C LEU A 47 10.22 -3.32 0.37
N ASN A 48 11.36 -3.48 -0.29
CA ASN A 48 11.38 -3.94 -1.68
C ASN A 48 10.82 -5.35 -1.80
N ARG A 49 11.11 -6.23 -0.85
CA ARG A 49 10.55 -7.58 -0.82
C ARG A 49 9.05 -7.55 -0.61
N VAL A 50 8.57 -6.74 0.33
CA VAL A 50 7.15 -6.59 0.58
C VAL A 50 6.45 -6.07 -0.67
N THR A 51 7.03 -5.05 -1.30
CA THR A 51 6.49 -4.47 -2.53
C THR A 51 6.45 -5.50 -3.65
N ALA A 52 7.51 -6.31 -3.80
CA ALA A 52 7.56 -7.36 -4.81
C ALA A 52 6.48 -8.41 -4.57
N GLU A 53 6.30 -8.85 -3.33
CA GLU A 53 5.24 -9.80 -2.97
C GLU A 53 3.85 -9.24 -3.26
N VAL A 54 3.59 -8.01 -2.84
CA VAL A 54 2.31 -7.36 -3.09
C VAL A 54 2.07 -7.22 -4.59
N SER A 55 3.08 -6.80 -5.34
CA SER A 55 3.00 -6.65 -6.80
C SER A 55 2.69 -7.97 -7.48
N HIS A 56 3.32 -9.06 -7.01
CA HIS A 56 3.06 -10.40 -7.54
C HIS A 56 1.61 -10.84 -7.30
N LEU A 57 1.11 -10.63 -6.09
CA LEU A 57 -0.27 -10.93 -5.74
C LEU A 57 -1.26 -10.10 -6.56
N LEU A 58 -0.94 -8.82 -6.77
CA LEU A 58 -1.77 -7.94 -7.59
C LEU A 58 -1.78 -8.37 -9.06
N ALA A 59 -0.63 -8.80 -9.59
CA ALA A 59 -0.56 -9.27 -10.97
C ALA A 59 -1.50 -10.46 -11.19
N GLU A 60 -1.53 -11.41 -10.24
CA GLU A 60 -2.44 -12.53 -10.29
C GLU A 60 -3.92 -12.08 -10.24
N ALA A 61 -4.24 -11.17 -9.35
CA ALA A 61 -5.59 -10.63 -9.23
C ALA A 61 -6.02 -9.88 -10.49
N PHE A 62 -5.11 -9.08 -11.06
CA PHE A 62 -5.38 -8.31 -12.28
C PHE A 62 -5.66 -9.23 -13.46
N LYS A 63 -4.88 -10.30 -13.57
CA LYS A 63 -5.08 -11.31 -14.61
C LYS A 63 -6.50 -11.87 -14.56
N HIS A 64 -6.98 -12.22 -13.38
CA HIS A 64 -8.31 -12.78 -13.21
C HIS A 64 -9.43 -11.77 -13.47
N ARG A 65 -9.16 -10.48 -13.30
CA ARG A 65 -10.15 -9.42 -13.49
C ARG A 65 -10.08 -8.72 -14.84
N GLY A 66 -9.18 -9.16 -15.71
CA GLY A 66 -9.00 -8.52 -17.02
C GLY A 66 -8.33 -7.15 -16.94
N LEU A 67 -7.59 -6.89 -15.86
CA LEU A 67 -6.82 -5.67 -15.70
C LEU A 67 -5.40 -5.88 -16.23
N ASP A 68 -4.69 -4.78 -16.48
CA ASP A 68 -3.33 -4.83 -17.03
C ASP A 68 -2.32 -5.28 -15.97
N GLU A 69 -1.79 -6.49 -16.12
CA GLU A 69 -0.79 -7.05 -15.22
C GLU A 69 0.49 -6.21 -15.16
N ALA A 70 0.84 -5.52 -16.26
CA ALA A 70 2.03 -4.69 -16.31
C ALA A 70 1.97 -3.52 -15.33
N MET A 71 0.78 -3.15 -14.87
CA MET A 71 0.60 -2.08 -13.89
C MET A 71 0.70 -2.56 -12.45
N ALA A 72 0.80 -3.86 -12.21
CA ALA A 72 0.81 -4.40 -10.84
C ALA A 72 1.94 -3.83 -9.98
N GLY A 73 3.12 -3.60 -10.57
CA GLY A 73 4.25 -3.00 -9.85
C GLY A 73 3.95 -1.59 -9.36
N LEU A 74 3.30 -0.78 -10.19
CA LEU A 74 2.89 0.57 -9.79
C LEU A 74 1.91 0.54 -8.61
N TYR A 75 0.92 -0.33 -8.69
CA TYR A 75 -0.07 -0.45 -7.62
C TYR A 75 0.54 -1.03 -6.34
N GLY A 76 1.49 -1.96 -6.47
CA GLY A 76 2.23 -2.47 -5.32
C GLY A 76 2.97 -1.36 -4.59
N GLN A 77 3.67 -0.51 -5.33
CA GLN A 77 4.36 0.65 -4.76
C GLN A 77 3.37 1.62 -4.11
N ALA A 78 2.27 1.89 -4.78
CA ALA A 78 1.25 2.81 -4.28
C ALA A 78 0.65 2.32 -2.97
N LEU A 79 0.30 1.05 -2.88
CA LEU A 79 -0.28 0.47 -1.68
C LEU A 79 0.70 0.44 -0.51
N VAL A 80 1.92 -0.06 -0.74
CA VAL A 80 2.94 -0.12 0.30
C VAL A 80 3.30 1.29 0.76
N GLY A 81 3.42 2.23 -0.16
CA GLY A 81 3.69 3.62 0.15
C GLY A 81 2.59 4.26 0.98
N THR A 82 1.33 3.99 0.64
CA THR A 82 0.18 4.49 1.38
C THR A 82 0.23 4.03 2.84
N VAL A 83 0.44 2.75 3.05
CA VAL A 83 0.48 2.18 4.40
C VAL A 83 1.71 2.69 5.16
N SER A 84 2.88 2.68 4.54
CA SER A 84 4.12 3.11 5.18
C SER A 84 4.08 4.58 5.57
N ASN A 85 3.60 5.44 4.69
CA ASN A 85 3.51 6.85 4.98
C ASN A 85 2.48 7.16 6.06
N SER A 86 1.36 6.44 6.03
CA SER A 86 0.33 6.57 7.08
C SER A 86 0.84 6.10 8.43
N ALA A 87 1.66 5.05 8.43
CA ALA A 87 2.28 4.55 9.66
C ALA A 87 3.22 5.58 10.28
N LEU A 88 3.99 6.30 9.46
CA LEU A 88 4.86 7.36 9.95
C LEU A 88 4.06 8.44 10.67
N TRP A 89 2.97 8.88 10.05
CA TRP A 89 2.09 9.87 10.66
C TRP A 89 1.54 9.36 12.00
N TRP A 90 1.09 8.11 12.04
CA TRP A 90 0.51 7.50 13.24
C TRP A 90 1.51 7.36 14.38
N LEU A 91 2.80 7.13 14.09
CA LEU A 91 3.83 6.94 15.10
C LEU A 91 3.99 8.14 16.03
N ASP A 92 3.70 9.34 15.56
CA ASP A 92 3.86 10.55 16.35
C ASP A 92 2.92 10.59 17.57
N GLU A 93 1.65 10.28 17.37
CA GLU A 93 0.67 10.38 18.44
C GLU A 93 0.06 9.05 18.86
N ARG A 94 0.09 8.06 17.98
CA ARG A 94 -0.50 6.74 18.19
C ARG A 94 -1.99 6.76 18.49
N VAL A 95 -2.66 7.75 17.94
CA VAL A 95 -4.11 7.93 18.03
C VAL A 95 -4.61 8.13 16.60
N PRO A 96 -5.65 7.41 16.19
CA PRO A 96 -6.38 6.36 16.89
C PRO A 96 -5.54 5.08 17.09
N ASP A 97 -6.10 4.06 17.72
CA ASP A 97 -5.39 2.81 17.94
C ASP A 97 -5.05 2.08 16.64
N LYS A 98 -4.12 1.15 16.72
CA LYS A 98 -3.60 0.41 15.57
C LYS A 98 -4.70 -0.26 14.73
N HIS A 99 -5.66 -0.91 15.39
CA HIS A 99 -6.73 -1.62 14.68
C HIS A 99 -7.67 -0.66 13.95
N THR A 100 -7.93 0.49 14.54
CA THR A 100 -8.74 1.52 13.90
C THR A 100 -8.04 2.07 12.66
N VAL A 101 -6.75 2.37 12.77
CA VAL A 101 -5.94 2.83 11.64
C VAL A 101 -5.93 1.78 10.53
N ALA A 102 -5.71 0.52 10.91
CA ALA A 102 -5.70 -0.57 9.95
C ALA A 102 -7.04 -0.70 9.23
N ALA A 103 -8.13 -0.54 9.95
CA ALA A 103 -9.47 -0.62 9.36
C ALA A 103 -9.69 0.47 8.31
N HIS A 104 -9.30 1.71 8.62
CA HIS A 104 -9.47 2.82 7.69
C HIS A 104 -8.58 2.70 6.46
N ILE A 105 -7.31 2.35 6.66
CA ILE A 105 -6.37 2.18 5.54
C ILE A 105 -6.81 1.01 4.65
N SER A 106 -7.19 -0.11 5.25
CA SER A 106 -7.66 -1.28 4.51
C SER A 106 -8.91 -0.96 3.69
N ASN A 107 -9.82 -0.19 4.28
CA ASN A 107 -11.03 0.24 3.60
C ASN A 107 -10.70 1.11 2.37
N LEU A 108 -9.78 2.04 2.52
CA LEU A 108 -9.34 2.89 1.42
C LEU A 108 -8.71 2.05 0.29
N CYS A 109 -7.78 1.16 0.64
CA CYS A 109 -7.08 0.32 -0.33
C CYS A 109 -8.06 -0.63 -1.04
N TRP A 110 -8.91 -1.29 -0.29
CA TRP A 110 -9.87 -2.24 -0.85
C TRP A 110 -10.84 -1.58 -1.81
N ASN A 111 -11.42 -0.46 -1.42
CA ASN A 111 -12.38 0.24 -2.29
C ASN A 111 -11.72 0.84 -3.52
N GLY A 112 -10.47 1.27 -3.40
CA GLY A 112 -9.70 1.71 -4.56
C GLY A 112 -9.45 0.57 -5.53
N LEU A 113 -8.98 -0.56 -5.05
CA LEU A 113 -8.70 -1.73 -5.89
C LEU A 113 -9.99 -2.31 -6.49
N ARG A 114 -11.04 -2.39 -5.71
CA ARG A 114 -12.33 -2.93 -6.14
C ARG A 114 -12.94 -2.10 -7.27
N GLY A 115 -12.75 -0.79 -7.23
CA GLY A 115 -13.33 0.12 -8.21
C GLY A 115 -12.42 0.47 -9.38
N MET A 116 -11.32 -0.26 -9.58
CA MET A 116 -10.38 0.05 -10.67
C MET A 116 -10.99 -0.13 -12.03
N GLU A 117 -10.72 0.84 -12.90
CA GLU A 117 -11.07 0.78 -14.31
C GLU A 117 -9.99 0.01 -15.07
N ALA A 118 -10.40 -0.72 -16.13
CA ALA A 118 -9.44 -1.45 -16.97
C ALA A 118 -8.53 -0.51 -17.76
N GLN A 119 -9.04 0.63 -18.16
CA GLN A 119 -8.32 1.63 -18.94
C GLN A 119 -8.57 3.02 -18.35
N PRO A 120 -7.93 3.32 -17.21
CA PRO A 120 -8.14 4.62 -16.57
C PRO A 120 -7.54 5.74 -17.41
N ARG A 121 -8.18 6.89 -17.38
CA ARG A 121 -7.70 8.07 -18.11
C ARG A 121 -7.88 9.32 -17.25
N ILE A 122 -7.19 10.38 -17.65
CA ILE A 122 -7.29 11.67 -16.98
C ILE A 122 -8.48 12.44 -17.57
N TYR A 123 -9.39 12.87 -16.70
CA TYR A 123 -10.56 13.66 -17.07
C TYR A 123 -10.36 15.16 -16.89
N ALA A 124 -9.33 15.52 -16.11
CA ALA A 124 -9.04 16.94 -15.88
C ALA A 124 -8.76 17.67 -17.20
N GLY A 125 -9.42 18.79 -17.42
CA GLY A 125 -9.25 19.58 -18.62
C GLY A 125 -10.17 19.22 -19.78
N GLU A 126 -10.92 18.13 -19.73
CA GLU A 126 -11.84 17.74 -20.80
C GLU A 126 -12.97 18.75 -20.97
N ALA A 127 -13.46 19.31 -19.87
CA ALA A 127 -14.49 20.32 -19.89
C ALA A 127 -14.05 21.60 -20.63
N GLU A 128 -12.76 21.93 -20.53
CA GLU A 128 -12.17 23.07 -21.23
C GLU A 128 -12.10 22.82 -22.74
N LYS A 129 -11.86 21.59 -23.15
CA LYS A 129 -11.79 21.24 -24.56
C LYS A 129 -13.15 21.22 -25.23
N GLU A 130 -14.20 20.94 -24.46
CA GLU A 130 -15.58 20.93 -24.96
C GLU A 130 -16.22 22.30 -24.99
N ALA A 131 -15.66 23.24 -24.23
CA ALA A 131 -16.12 24.61 -24.23
C ALA A 131 -15.52 25.39 -25.40
#